data_8bd4a9ab3e2a623653767bc734185f8c
#
_entry.id   8bd4a9ab3e2a623653767bc734185f8c
#
_cell.length_a   1.000
_cell.length_b   1.000
_cell.length_c   1.000
_cell.angle_alpha   90.00
_cell.angle_beta   90.00
_cell.angle_gamma   90.00
#
_symmetry.space_group_name_H-M   'P 1'
#
loop_
_entity.id
_entity.type
_entity.pdbx_description
1 polymer ?
#
loop_
_entity_poly.entity_id
_entity_poly.type
_entity_poly.pdbx_seq_one_letter_code
_entity_poly.pdbx_strand_id
1 'polypeptide(L)'
;MRPPISSSCLMAVIAAAAAWLSACADTRPIQAAGSETVAQTTGVGSIRATVTRQDVQFDDRFYFPYEGQHPATKADFPKGFLPAYGSGLALKGRRADGTLEFYAITDRGPNATTGPVTQITDGSNPAGFAGSTVFPSPNFTPSIGVIALGKDGARLVSTLPLRFRATQNANGRVQPRGITGNTGEQVLDDSFTYPGKAKGYSEFGLDTESVVVDAARNALWVSDEYGPFIVKIDPATGIIQKKYGPGTGAADLPAILAKRRANRGMEGLSIDAASGKLHGFLQSPLDDGKADYTTAAVADATGKSENVRDYARFVRWVEFDPTTEKTRLFALPVDSRWYNQGKTGNAKLGDVVSLGKGKFIAIEQGTGKNKKVFNDLVLIEFPANATDITALGSDLEKSSLTGKPVNGSDYYKVVTLKKTRLFNLNATGWVAEKAEGLALVDDYTLALTNDTDFGVSLAVLDASGKEIEGSNVTKCMVDAEGRIVKDGQCAKGAASLRFTTNDVNDRTQRLWTFKFSKKLSEYGAP
;
A
#
# COMPACT_ATOMS: atom_id res chain seq x y z
N MET A 1 -25.51 48.65 66.87
CA MET A 1 -26.55 47.86 66.16
C MET A 1 -26.08 47.54 64.76
N ARG A 2 -25.85 46.26 64.56
CA ARG A 2 -25.89 45.57 63.27
C ARG A 2 -25.32 46.14 62.00
N PRO A 3 -24.97 45.24 61.12
CA PRO A 3 -23.94 44.25 61.13
C PRO A 3 -23.02 44.38 59.86
N PRO A 4 -22.12 43.50 59.66
CA PRO A 4 -21.06 43.66 58.67
C PRO A 4 -21.52 43.16 57.30
N ILE A 5 -21.06 43.83 56.27
CA ILE A 5 -21.12 43.33 54.90
C ILE A 5 -19.69 42.91 54.52
N SER A 6 -19.59 41.66 54.20
CA SER A 6 -18.39 41.00 53.77
C SER A 6 -17.82 41.62 52.51
N SER A 7 -16.62 42.13 52.59
CA SER A 7 -15.82 42.52 51.43
C SER A 7 -15.22 41.27 50.81
N SER A 8 -15.78 40.84 49.72
CA SER A 8 -15.12 39.85 48.85
C SER A 8 -13.91 40.50 48.18
N CYS A 9 -12.76 40.06 48.55
CA CYS A 9 -11.51 40.37 47.87
C CYS A 9 -11.56 39.87 46.43
N LEU A 10 -11.65 40.79 45.52
CA LEU A 10 -11.41 40.51 44.09
C LEU A 10 -9.91 40.44 43.86
N MET A 11 -9.31 39.29 44.04
CA MET A 11 -7.97 39.03 43.51
C MET A 11 -8.09 38.92 41.99
N ALA A 12 -7.66 39.97 41.32
CA ALA A 12 -7.35 39.90 39.89
C ALA A 12 -6.14 38.98 39.70
N VAL A 13 -6.39 37.72 39.46
CA VAL A 13 -5.37 36.81 38.92
C VAL A 13 -5.26 37.18 37.45
N ILE A 14 -4.19 37.85 37.10
CA ILE A 14 -3.70 37.97 35.73
C ILE A 14 -3.21 36.58 35.36
N ALA A 15 -4.09 35.73 34.86
CA ALA A 15 -3.74 34.53 34.17
C ALA A 15 -3.17 34.96 32.82
N ALA A 16 -1.87 34.92 32.68
CA ALA A 16 -1.21 34.88 31.38
C ALA A 16 -1.72 33.61 30.67
N ALA A 17 -2.73 33.81 29.83
CA ALA A 17 -3.15 32.77 28.91
C ALA A 17 -2.00 32.55 27.91
N ALA A 18 -1.08 31.65 28.24
CA ALA A 18 -0.31 30.95 27.25
C ALA A 18 -1.34 30.18 26.42
N ALA A 19 -1.75 30.77 25.32
CA ALA A 19 -2.51 30.06 24.31
C ALA A 19 -1.61 28.96 23.75
N TRP A 20 -1.68 27.80 24.36
CA TRP A 20 -1.33 26.57 23.73
C TRP A 20 -2.39 26.37 22.65
N LEU A 21 -2.08 26.79 21.44
CA LEU A 21 -2.71 26.25 20.24
C LEU A 21 -2.28 24.80 20.16
N SER A 22 -2.93 23.94 20.96
CA SER A 22 -2.99 22.53 20.63
C SER A 22 -3.68 22.47 19.27
N ALA A 23 -2.93 22.09 18.24
CA ALA A 23 -3.53 21.49 17.06
C ALA A 23 -4.63 20.57 17.59
N CYS A 24 -5.86 20.75 17.15
CA CYS A 24 -6.96 19.85 17.44
C CYS A 24 -6.59 18.50 16.78
N ALA A 25 -5.75 17.73 17.45
CA ALA A 25 -5.70 16.30 17.22
C ALA A 25 -7.14 15.84 17.46
N ASP A 26 -7.77 15.29 16.44
CA ASP A 26 -9.10 14.72 16.54
C ASP A 26 -9.05 13.61 17.61
N THR A 27 -9.42 14.00 18.84
CA THR A 27 -9.43 13.14 20.02
C THR A 27 -10.68 12.26 20.03
N ARG A 28 -11.14 11.81 18.86
CA ARG A 28 -12.11 10.73 18.88
C ARG A 28 -11.48 9.56 19.62
N PRO A 29 -12.12 9.03 20.68
CA PRO A 29 -11.53 7.96 21.45
C PRO A 29 -11.25 6.79 20.50
N ILE A 30 -9.99 6.33 20.48
CA ILE A 30 -9.61 5.06 19.87
C ILE A 30 -10.63 4.06 20.38
N GLN A 31 -11.41 3.48 19.47
CA GLN A 31 -12.46 2.56 19.88
C GLN A 31 -11.80 1.39 20.61
N ALA A 32 -12.05 1.28 21.89
CA ALA A 32 -11.53 0.18 22.72
C ALA A 32 -11.87 -1.15 22.07
N ALA A 33 -11.01 -2.16 22.30
CA ALA A 33 -11.21 -3.51 21.83
C ALA A 33 -12.67 -3.93 22.03
N GLY A 34 -13.42 -3.99 20.96
CA GLY A 34 -14.85 -4.25 20.95
C GLY A 34 -15.20 -5.26 19.86
N SER A 35 -16.22 -6.05 20.10
CA SER A 35 -16.80 -6.94 19.09
C SER A 35 -18.21 -6.44 18.76
N GLU A 36 -18.51 -6.28 17.48
CA GLU A 36 -19.84 -5.91 17.00
C GLU A 36 -20.26 -6.79 15.83
N THR A 37 -21.57 -6.97 15.66
CA THR A 37 -22.09 -7.67 14.48
C THR A 37 -22.62 -6.66 13.48
N VAL A 38 -22.07 -6.69 12.28
CA VAL A 38 -22.44 -5.82 11.15
C VAL A 38 -23.15 -6.65 10.09
N ALA A 39 -24.27 -6.15 9.59
CA ALA A 39 -25.01 -6.72 8.48
C ALA A 39 -25.01 -5.76 7.30
N GLN A 40 -24.82 -6.29 6.09
CA GLN A 40 -24.81 -5.51 4.86
C GLN A 40 -25.59 -6.26 3.76
N THR A 41 -26.05 -5.52 2.75
CA THR A 41 -26.53 -6.10 1.48
C THR A 41 -25.59 -5.64 0.39
N THR A 42 -24.94 -6.60 -0.28
CA THR A 42 -23.89 -6.35 -1.26
C THR A 42 -24.15 -7.13 -2.55
N GLY A 43 -23.18 -7.21 -3.46
CA GLY A 43 -23.28 -7.99 -4.69
C GLY A 43 -23.47 -9.50 -4.49
N VAL A 44 -23.19 -10.02 -3.28
CA VAL A 44 -23.41 -11.43 -2.91
C VAL A 44 -24.70 -11.63 -2.11
N GLY A 45 -25.57 -10.62 -2.03
CA GLY A 45 -26.79 -10.63 -1.21
C GLY A 45 -26.55 -10.19 0.22
N SER A 46 -27.38 -10.70 1.15
CA SER A 46 -27.25 -10.37 2.58
C SER A 46 -26.05 -11.07 3.20
N ILE A 47 -25.20 -10.31 3.87
CA ILE A 47 -23.99 -10.78 4.53
C ILE A 47 -23.91 -10.24 5.96
N ARG A 48 -23.43 -11.05 6.88
CA ARG A 48 -23.27 -10.68 8.29
C ARG A 48 -21.91 -11.14 8.79
N ALA A 49 -21.22 -10.27 9.49
CA ALA A 49 -19.95 -10.59 10.11
C ALA A 49 -19.87 -10.02 11.55
N THR A 50 -19.26 -10.77 12.45
CA THR A 50 -18.83 -10.27 13.75
C THR A 50 -17.41 -9.72 13.59
N VAL A 51 -17.24 -8.45 13.91
CA VAL A 51 -16.01 -7.68 13.72
C VAL A 51 -15.38 -7.44 15.09
N THR A 52 -14.09 -7.79 15.22
CA THR A 52 -13.29 -7.50 16.43
C THR A 52 -12.07 -6.68 16.02
N ARG A 53 -11.70 -5.67 16.82
CA ARG A 53 -10.64 -4.71 16.55
C ARG A 53 -9.63 -4.73 17.67
N GLN A 54 -8.34 -4.73 17.34
CA GLN A 54 -7.23 -4.68 18.29
C GLN A 54 -6.14 -3.75 17.75
N ASP A 55 -5.69 -2.80 18.57
CA ASP A 55 -4.47 -2.07 18.27
C ASP A 55 -3.27 -3.00 18.48
N VAL A 56 -2.31 -2.99 17.55
CA VAL A 56 -1.10 -3.79 17.68
C VAL A 56 -0.11 -3.08 18.59
N GLN A 57 0.32 -3.76 19.65
CA GLN A 57 1.30 -3.24 20.60
C GLN A 57 2.73 -3.51 20.12
N PHE A 58 3.60 -2.53 20.28
CA PHE A 58 5.01 -2.61 19.92
C PHE A 58 5.90 -2.32 21.12
N ASP A 59 6.92 -3.15 21.33
CA ASP A 59 8.01 -2.83 22.25
C ASP A 59 8.94 -1.77 21.61
N ASP A 60 9.60 -0.95 22.42
CA ASP A 60 10.47 0.15 21.95
C ASP A 60 11.60 -0.32 21.03
N ARG A 61 12.06 -1.56 21.19
CA ARG A 61 13.09 -2.19 20.34
C ARG A 61 12.70 -2.36 18.86
N PHE A 62 11.43 -2.23 18.51
CA PHE A 62 10.92 -2.37 17.15
C PHE A 62 10.78 -1.05 16.39
N TYR A 63 10.98 0.09 17.08
CA TYR A 63 10.99 1.39 16.43
C TYR A 63 12.25 1.57 15.59
N PHE A 64 12.13 2.27 14.47
CA PHE A 64 13.24 2.53 13.57
C PHE A 64 13.84 3.91 13.86
N PRO A 65 15.14 4.01 14.22
CA PRO A 65 15.74 5.29 14.56
C PRO A 65 15.62 6.32 13.44
N TYR A 66 15.23 7.55 13.78
CA TYR A 66 15.43 8.69 12.89
C TYR A 66 16.87 9.18 13.03
N GLU A 67 17.68 8.97 11.99
CA GLU A 67 19.10 9.32 11.96
C GLU A 67 19.36 10.76 11.52
N GLY A 68 18.36 11.44 10.95
CA GLY A 68 18.42 12.83 10.51
C GLY A 68 18.60 13.83 11.65
N GLN A 69 18.86 15.10 11.32
CA GLN A 69 19.23 16.13 12.31
C GLN A 69 18.14 17.16 12.59
N HIS A 70 16.99 17.11 11.90
CA HIS A 70 15.96 18.13 12.06
C HIS A 70 15.30 18.07 13.46
N PRO A 71 15.39 19.15 14.30
CA PRO A 71 14.96 19.09 15.69
C PRO A 71 13.47 18.80 15.87
N ALA A 72 12.60 19.41 15.04
CA ALA A 72 11.16 19.20 15.12
C ALA A 72 10.77 17.78 14.68
N THR A 73 11.46 17.20 13.70
CA THR A 73 11.26 15.80 13.33
C THR A 73 11.68 14.86 14.48
N LYS A 74 12.79 15.12 15.16
CA LYS A 74 13.18 14.36 16.36
C LYS A 74 12.14 14.46 17.48
N ALA A 75 11.51 15.61 17.62
CA ALA A 75 10.45 15.82 18.62
C ALA A 75 9.17 15.06 18.26
N ASP A 76 8.82 14.99 16.97
CA ASP A 76 7.67 14.23 16.47
C ASP A 76 7.88 12.71 16.58
N PHE A 77 9.13 12.23 16.46
CA PHE A 77 9.52 10.82 16.52
C PHE A 77 10.54 10.54 17.65
N PRO A 78 10.17 10.72 18.93
CA PRO A 78 11.13 10.64 20.04
C PRO A 78 11.72 9.23 20.26
N LYS A 79 11.04 8.19 19.79
CA LYS A 79 11.50 6.80 19.79
C LYS A 79 12.00 6.33 18.41
N GLY A 80 11.89 7.17 17.39
CA GLY A 80 12.03 6.81 15.99
C GLY A 80 10.70 6.55 15.32
N PHE A 81 10.75 6.14 14.04
CA PHE A 81 9.56 5.81 13.25
C PHE A 81 8.84 4.59 13.79
N LEU A 82 7.51 4.59 13.68
CA LEU A 82 6.66 3.48 14.09
C LEU A 82 6.97 2.21 13.29
N PRO A 83 6.89 1.02 13.90
CA PRO A 83 6.84 -0.22 13.11
C PRO A 83 5.58 -0.25 12.23
N ALA A 84 5.72 -0.66 10.97
CA ALA A 84 4.64 -0.75 10.00
C ALA A 84 4.60 -2.16 9.38
N TYR A 85 3.98 -3.10 10.08
CA TYR A 85 3.80 -4.48 9.64
C TYR A 85 2.39 -4.67 9.10
N GLY A 86 2.03 -3.86 8.10
CA GLY A 86 0.67 -3.74 7.59
C GLY A 86 0.47 -4.04 6.11
N SER A 87 1.54 -4.09 5.31
CA SER A 87 1.44 -4.26 3.86
C SER A 87 0.91 -5.64 3.46
N GLY A 88 1.26 -6.70 4.21
CA GLY A 88 0.73 -8.05 3.97
C GLY A 88 0.57 -8.86 5.24
N LEU A 89 -0.33 -9.86 5.21
CA LEU A 89 -0.67 -10.68 6.36
C LEU A 89 -0.90 -12.15 5.97
N ALA A 90 -0.33 -13.09 6.72
CA ALA A 90 -0.61 -14.51 6.54
C ALA A 90 -0.75 -15.22 7.88
N LEU A 91 -1.69 -16.16 8.01
CA LEU A 91 -1.78 -17.00 9.18
C LEU A 91 -0.54 -17.89 9.30
N LYS A 92 0.25 -17.69 10.34
CA LYS A 92 1.39 -18.56 10.68
C LYS A 92 0.92 -19.82 11.40
N GLY A 93 -0.07 -19.69 12.29
CA GLY A 93 -0.63 -20.82 13.02
C GLY A 93 -1.42 -20.42 14.26
N ARG A 94 -1.81 -21.44 15.02
CA ARG A 94 -2.51 -21.29 16.30
C ARG A 94 -1.72 -22.04 17.39
N ARG A 95 -1.43 -21.37 18.48
CA ARG A 95 -0.80 -21.98 19.66
C ARG A 95 -1.79 -22.85 20.45
N ALA A 96 -1.27 -23.69 21.35
CA ALA A 96 -2.10 -24.55 22.20
C ALA A 96 -3.05 -23.76 23.14
N ASP A 97 -2.68 -22.53 23.51
CA ASP A 97 -3.50 -21.63 24.32
C ASP A 97 -4.58 -20.87 23.52
N GLY A 98 -4.68 -21.16 22.22
CA GLY A 98 -5.63 -20.52 21.32
C GLY A 98 -5.12 -19.24 20.65
N THR A 99 -3.96 -18.71 21.05
CA THR A 99 -3.34 -17.53 20.44
C THR A 99 -3.10 -17.75 18.94
N LEU A 100 -3.57 -16.82 18.11
CA LEU A 100 -3.28 -16.80 16.67
C LEU A 100 -1.94 -16.09 16.46
N GLU A 101 -1.09 -16.65 15.61
CA GLU A 101 0.11 -16.00 15.12
C GLU A 101 -0.02 -15.71 13.64
N PHE A 102 0.39 -14.50 13.26
CA PHE A 102 0.40 -14.05 11.87
C PHE A 102 1.82 -13.64 11.47
N TYR A 103 2.25 -14.03 10.30
CA TYR A 103 3.29 -13.31 9.59
C TYR A 103 2.70 -12.02 9.04
N ALA A 104 3.41 -10.92 9.25
CA ALA A 104 3.07 -9.61 8.73
C ALA A 104 4.33 -8.98 8.15
N ILE A 105 4.23 -8.24 7.05
CA ILE A 105 5.40 -7.73 6.37
C ILE A 105 5.39 -6.20 6.34
N THR A 106 6.58 -5.59 6.37
CA THR A 106 6.76 -4.16 6.08
C THR A 106 6.92 -3.96 4.58
N ASP A 107 6.60 -2.76 4.10
CA ASP A 107 7.01 -2.27 2.79
C ASP A 107 8.51 -1.91 2.74
N ARG A 108 8.88 -0.97 1.85
CA ARG A 108 10.23 -0.42 1.65
C ARG A 108 10.77 0.43 2.80
N GLY A 109 9.97 0.71 3.83
CA GLY A 109 10.36 1.49 5.00
C GLY A 109 9.88 2.95 4.98
N PRO A 110 10.24 3.72 6.01
CA PRO A 110 9.81 5.10 6.13
C PRO A 110 10.13 5.88 4.86
N ASN A 111 9.10 6.44 4.25
CA ASN A 111 9.24 7.24 3.03
C ASN A 111 8.10 8.24 2.89
N ALA A 112 8.27 9.22 2.00
CA ALA A 112 7.21 10.14 1.66
C ALA A 112 7.41 10.69 0.25
N THR A 113 6.32 11.07 -0.42
CA THR A 113 6.35 11.56 -1.81
C THR A 113 6.25 13.07 -1.86
N THR A 114 7.15 13.70 -2.62
CA THR A 114 7.13 15.12 -2.99
C THR A 114 6.79 15.31 -4.47
N GLY A 115 6.74 16.56 -4.93
CA GLY A 115 6.79 16.88 -6.35
C GLY A 115 8.12 16.48 -6.99
N PRO A 116 8.27 16.72 -8.31
CA PRO A 116 9.49 16.35 -9.02
C PRO A 116 10.70 17.19 -8.58
N VAL A 117 11.89 16.59 -8.66
CA VAL A 117 13.17 17.31 -8.53
C VAL A 117 13.52 17.96 -9.86
N THR A 118 14.01 19.18 -9.79
CA THR A 118 14.50 19.95 -10.95
C THR A 118 16.03 20.06 -10.95
N GLN A 119 16.60 20.39 -12.11
CA GLN A 119 18.03 20.71 -12.27
C GLN A 119 19.01 19.56 -12.03
N ILE A 120 18.58 18.29 -12.20
CA ILE A 120 19.49 17.15 -12.17
C ILE A 120 20.07 16.93 -13.57
N THR A 121 21.41 16.97 -13.67
CA THR A 121 22.18 16.93 -14.93
C THR A 121 22.89 15.60 -15.21
N ASP A 122 22.82 14.63 -14.28
CA ASP A 122 23.51 13.33 -14.41
C ASP A 122 22.75 12.27 -15.23
N GLY A 123 21.70 12.70 -15.94
CA GLY A 123 20.85 11.81 -16.74
C GLY A 123 19.88 10.93 -15.95
N SER A 124 19.83 11.07 -14.61
CA SER A 124 18.90 10.32 -13.75
C SER A 124 17.52 10.96 -13.63
N ASN A 125 17.34 12.16 -14.19
CA ASN A 125 16.04 12.86 -14.27
C ASN A 125 15.47 12.84 -15.72
N PRO A 126 15.14 11.68 -16.27
CA PRO A 126 14.52 11.62 -17.59
C PRO A 126 13.08 12.14 -17.52
N ALA A 127 12.60 12.67 -18.63
CA ALA A 127 11.20 13.03 -18.80
C ALA A 127 10.30 11.87 -18.37
N GLY A 128 9.34 12.12 -17.46
CA GLY A 128 8.38 11.13 -16.98
C GLY A 128 8.45 10.77 -15.49
N PHE A 129 9.34 11.34 -14.69
CA PHE A 129 9.17 11.29 -13.24
C PHE A 129 8.00 12.20 -12.82
N ALA A 130 6.98 11.59 -12.22
CA ALA A 130 5.81 12.32 -11.74
C ALA A 130 6.01 12.91 -10.34
N GLY A 131 7.01 12.45 -9.61
CA GLY A 131 7.34 12.87 -8.25
C GLY A 131 8.67 12.30 -7.79
N SER A 132 9.05 12.64 -6.57
CA SER A 132 10.24 12.13 -5.90
C SER A 132 9.86 11.47 -4.58
N THR A 133 10.55 10.40 -4.22
CA THR A 133 10.37 9.71 -2.95
C THR A 133 11.56 9.97 -2.05
N VAL A 134 11.29 10.42 -0.84
CA VAL A 134 12.29 10.76 0.19
C VAL A 134 12.39 9.61 1.17
N PHE A 135 13.61 9.14 1.45
CA PHE A 135 13.87 8.03 2.36
C PHE A 135 14.66 8.51 3.58
N PRO A 136 14.01 8.78 4.73
CA PRO A 136 14.69 9.22 5.95
C PRO A 136 15.52 8.11 6.63
N SER A 137 15.32 6.86 6.23
CA SER A 137 16.07 5.71 6.74
C SER A 137 16.58 4.84 5.57
N PRO A 138 17.59 5.31 4.81
CA PRO A 138 18.03 4.65 3.58
C PRO A 138 18.64 3.25 3.81
N ASN A 139 18.96 2.90 5.05
CA ASN A 139 19.47 1.59 5.46
C ASN A 139 18.39 0.68 6.06
N PHE A 140 17.13 1.10 6.01
CA PHE A 140 16.01 0.27 6.44
C PHE A 140 16.03 -1.09 5.72
N THR A 141 15.78 -2.15 6.48
CA THR A 141 15.71 -3.52 5.96
C THR A 141 14.27 -4.01 6.05
N PRO A 142 13.57 -4.23 4.92
CA PRO A 142 12.25 -4.88 4.93
C PRO A 142 12.30 -6.19 5.71
N SER A 143 11.27 -6.46 6.48
CA SER A 143 11.25 -7.59 7.40
C SER A 143 9.86 -8.20 7.54
N ILE A 144 9.83 -9.49 7.88
CA ILE A 144 8.62 -10.21 8.25
C ILE A 144 8.53 -10.21 9.78
N GLY A 145 7.44 -9.64 10.31
CA GLY A 145 7.09 -9.67 11.72
C GLY A 145 6.22 -10.86 12.06
N VAL A 146 6.20 -11.24 13.34
CA VAL A 146 5.18 -12.14 13.89
C VAL A 146 4.29 -11.34 14.83
N ILE A 147 3.01 -11.20 14.46
CA ILE A 147 1.98 -10.60 15.31
C ILE A 147 1.22 -11.74 16.02
N ALA A 148 1.20 -11.72 17.35
CA ALA A 148 0.42 -12.64 18.15
C ALA A 148 -0.89 -11.96 18.60
N LEU A 149 -2.04 -12.61 18.34
CA LEU A 149 -3.36 -12.21 18.79
C LEU A 149 -3.84 -13.19 19.86
N GLY A 150 -3.76 -12.80 21.10
CA GLY A 150 -4.18 -13.58 22.26
C GLY A 150 -5.31 -12.89 23.03
N LYS A 151 -5.59 -13.41 24.23
CA LYS A 151 -6.61 -12.84 25.14
C LYS A 151 -6.29 -11.40 25.58
N ASP A 152 -5.01 -11.03 25.60
CA ASP A 152 -4.53 -9.72 26.05
C ASP A 152 -4.33 -8.74 24.87
N GLY A 153 -4.85 -9.07 23.68
CA GLY A 153 -4.78 -8.23 22.47
C GLY A 153 -3.75 -8.70 21.47
N ALA A 154 -3.42 -7.80 20.53
CA ALA A 154 -2.46 -8.03 19.45
C ALA A 154 -1.11 -7.38 19.78
N ARG A 155 0.00 -8.08 19.53
CA ARG A 155 1.35 -7.54 19.69
C ARG A 155 2.36 -8.11 18.72
N LEU A 156 3.31 -7.29 18.29
CA LEU A 156 4.49 -7.76 17.56
C LEU A 156 5.44 -8.47 18.54
N VAL A 157 5.81 -9.73 18.23
CA VAL A 157 6.64 -10.54 19.14
C VAL A 157 8.05 -10.79 18.62
N SER A 158 8.24 -10.81 17.31
CA SER A 158 9.54 -10.99 16.67
C SER A 158 9.57 -10.44 15.25
N THR A 159 10.77 -10.26 14.71
CA THR A 159 11.02 -9.83 13.33
C THR A 159 12.08 -10.70 12.68
N LEU A 160 11.96 -10.90 11.38
CA LEU A 160 12.89 -11.63 10.52
C LEU A 160 13.30 -10.71 9.36
N PRO A 161 14.49 -10.08 9.41
CA PRO A 161 14.98 -9.24 8.32
C PRO A 161 15.19 -10.02 7.03
N LEU A 162 14.80 -9.44 5.90
CA LEU A 162 15.05 -10.03 4.59
C LEU A 162 16.51 -9.84 4.16
N ARG A 163 17.11 -10.88 3.57
CA ARG A 163 18.52 -10.92 3.19
C ARG A 163 18.70 -11.48 1.80
N PHE A 164 19.51 -10.84 1.00
CA PHE A 164 19.96 -11.41 -0.29
C PHE A 164 21.02 -12.50 -0.10
N ARG A 165 21.82 -12.40 0.97
CA ARG A 165 22.84 -13.39 1.39
C ARG A 165 22.97 -13.31 2.91
N ALA A 166 23.65 -14.27 3.50
CA ALA A 166 23.90 -14.28 4.95
C ALA A 166 24.53 -12.97 5.48
N THR A 167 25.33 -12.29 4.65
CA THR A 167 26.05 -11.05 4.97
C THR A 167 25.47 -9.80 4.30
N GLN A 168 24.40 -9.92 3.51
CA GLN A 168 23.81 -8.81 2.75
C GLN A 168 22.31 -8.73 2.98
N ASN A 169 21.90 -7.75 3.76
CA ASN A 169 20.48 -7.46 3.93
C ASN A 169 19.86 -6.89 2.65
N ALA A 170 18.58 -7.12 2.46
CA ALA A 170 17.75 -6.29 1.61
C ALA A 170 17.67 -4.87 2.19
N ASN A 171 17.25 -3.92 1.40
CA ASN A 171 16.95 -2.56 1.87
C ASN A 171 15.72 -2.01 1.14
N GLY A 172 15.16 -0.92 1.64
CA GLY A 172 13.99 -0.26 1.06
C GLY A 172 14.31 0.72 -0.07
N ARG A 173 15.57 0.84 -0.49
CA ARG A 173 15.93 1.77 -1.55
C ARG A 173 15.35 1.35 -2.89
N VAL A 174 14.95 2.34 -3.66
CA VAL A 174 14.43 2.17 -5.01
C VAL A 174 15.47 1.48 -5.90
N GLN A 175 15.04 0.53 -6.72
CA GLN A 175 15.93 -0.13 -7.67
C GLN A 175 16.32 0.81 -8.83
N PRO A 176 17.55 0.71 -9.36
CA PRO A 176 17.99 1.55 -10.47
C PRO A 176 17.17 1.29 -11.73
N ARG A 177 16.99 2.32 -12.54
CA ARG A 177 16.44 2.17 -13.89
C ARG A 177 17.31 1.23 -14.73
N GLY A 178 16.67 0.39 -15.52
CA GLY A 178 17.34 -0.60 -16.38
C GLY A 178 17.49 -1.98 -15.76
N ILE A 179 17.26 -2.14 -14.45
CA ILE A 179 17.00 -3.46 -13.86
C ILE A 179 15.56 -3.85 -14.22
N THR A 180 15.33 -5.13 -14.40
CA THR A 180 13.99 -5.68 -14.61
C THR A 180 13.04 -5.11 -13.57
N GLY A 181 11.95 -4.46 -14.00
CA GLY A 181 11.04 -3.76 -13.12
C GLY A 181 11.49 -2.34 -12.75
N ASN A 182 11.88 -1.55 -13.74
CA ASN A 182 12.14 -0.12 -13.58
C ASN A 182 11.10 0.58 -12.71
N THR A 183 11.53 1.16 -11.58
CA THR A 183 10.63 1.80 -10.61
C THR A 183 9.97 3.06 -11.12
N GLY A 184 10.65 3.83 -11.98
CA GLY A 184 10.14 5.12 -12.46
C GLY A 184 10.09 6.23 -11.41
N GLU A 185 10.69 6.02 -10.23
CA GLU A 185 10.76 6.98 -9.13
C GLU A 185 12.11 7.67 -9.07
N GLN A 186 12.13 8.89 -8.57
CA GLN A 186 13.35 9.63 -8.25
C GLN A 186 13.52 9.68 -6.73
N VAL A 187 14.75 9.39 -6.27
CA VAL A 187 15.07 9.21 -4.85
C VAL A 187 15.79 10.42 -4.28
N LEU A 188 15.31 10.91 -3.14
CA LEU A 188 15.96 11.92 -2.31
C LEU A 188 16.43 11.28 -1.00
N ASP A 189 17.43 11.89 -0.37
CA ASP A 189 17.88 11.51 0.97
C ASP A 189 17.00 12.14 2.09
N ASP A 190 17.36 11.90 3.34
CA ASP A 190 16.67 12.39 4.52
C ASP A 190 16.70 13.93 4.70
N SER A 191 17.53 14.60 3.92
CA SER A 191 17.60 16.08 3.84
C SER A 191 16.86 16.63 2.62
N PHE A 192 16.10 15.81 1.92
CA PHE A 192 15.40 16.15 0.67
C PHE A 192 16.33 16.49 -0.49
N THR A 193 17.61 16.17 -0.38
CA THR A 193 18.59 16.42 -1.44
C THR A 193 18.73 15.21 -2.35
N TYR A 194 19.14 15.47 -3.59
CA TYR A 194 19.42 14.41 -4.53
C TYR A 194 20.82 13.82 -4.28
N PRO A 195 20.94 12.57 -3.79
CA PRO A 195 22.24 12.02 -3.37
C PRO A 195 23.12 11.57 -4.53
N GLY A 196 22.64 11.74 -5.76
CA GLY A 196 23.25 11.18 -6.97
C GLY A 196 22.79 9.74 -7.24
N LYS A 197 22.77 9.35 -8.52
CA LYS A 197 22.28 8.06 -9.01
C LYS A 197 22.86 6.85 -8.26
N ALA A 198 24.16 6.86 -7.98
CA ALA A 198 24.85 5.74 -7.33
C ALA A 198 24.47 5.55 -5.86
N LYS A 199 23.99 6.59 -5.18
CA LYS A 199 23.67 6.57 -3.74
C LYS A 199 22.17 6.41 -3.47
N GLY A 200 21.32 6.89 -4.37
CA GLY A 200 19.86 6.84 -4.21
C GLY A 200 19.25 5.47 -4.49
N TYR A 201 19.90 4.65 -5.34
CA TYR A 201 19.36 3.39 -5.81
C TYR A 201 20.15 2.18 -5.28
N SER A 202 19.49 1.03 -5.22
CA SER A 202 20.12 -0.23 -4.79
C SER A 202 19.53 -1.43 -5.55
N GLU A 203 20.40 -2.32 -6.05
CA GLU A 203 19.98 -3.61 -6.61
C GLU A 203 19.38 -4.56 -5.55
N PHE A 204 19.65 -4.29 -4.27
CA PHE A 204 19.11 -5.03 -3.12
C PHE A 204 17.83 -4.40 -2.58
N GLY A 205 17.25 -3.46 -3.31
CA GLY A 205 15.98 -2.81 -2.94
C GLY A 205 14.80 -3.76 -3.08
N LEU A 206 13.90 -3.70 -2.10
CA LEU A 206 12.60 -4.36 -2.11
C LEU A 206 11.53 -3.40 -1.58
N ASP A 207 10.35 -3.49 -2.18
CA ASP A 207 9.11 -2.86 -1.75
C ASP A 207 8.08 -3.97 -1.59
N THR A 208 8.10 -4.59 -0.43
CA THR A 208 7.38 -5.83 -0.15
C THR A 208 5.95 -5.56 0.28
N GLU A 209 4.94 -6.25 -0.35
CA GLU A 209 3.53 -5.92 -0.18
C GLU A 209 2.65 -7.08 0.33
N SER A 210 3.10 -8.32 0.19
CA SER A 210 2.37 -9.47 0.72
C SER A 210 3.32 -10.56 1.20
N VAL A 211 2.84 -11.43 2.09
CA VAL A 211 3.58 -12.60 2.57
C VAL A 211 2.67 -13.83 2.54
N VAL A 212 3.19 -14.95 2.03
CA VAL A 212 2.46 -16.21 1.87
C VAL A 212 3.24 -17.36 2.49
N VAL A 213 2.54 -18.24 3.20
CA VAL A 213 3.13 -19.46 3.79
C VAL A 213 2.96 -20.63 2.81
N ASP A 214 4.05 -21.17 2.33
CA ASP A 214 4.10 -22.41 1.53
C ASP A 214 4.69 -23.55 2.37
N ALA A 215 3.82 -24.17 3.16
CA ALA A 215 4.24 -25.26 4.05
C ALA A 215 4.76 -26.47 3.26
N ALA A 216 4.21 -26.73 2.05
CA ALA A 216 4.62 -27.87 1.23
C ALA A 216 6.08 -27.76 0.74
N ARG A 217 6.56 -26.51 0.51
CA ARG A 217 7.93 -26.24 0.04
C ARG A 217 8.82 -25.69 1.15
N ASN A 218 8.35 -25.62 2.40
CA ASN A 218 9.02 -24.97 3.53
C ASN A 218 9.58 -23.60 3.13
N ALA A 219 8.71 -22.73 2.61
CA ALA A 219 9.11 -21.42 2.10
C ALA A 219 8.07 -20.35 2.51
N LEU A 220 8.54 -19.12 2.57
CA LEU A 220 7.68 -17.95 2.48
C LEU A 220 7.81 -17.37 1.07
N TRP A 221 6.70 -16.83 0.56
CA TRP A 221 6.69 -16.08 -0.70
C TRP A 221 6.25 -14.66 -0.42
N VAL A 222 6.86 -13.71 -1.11
CA VAL A 222 6.60 -12.28 -0.96
C VAL A 222 6.39 -11.69 -2.34
N SER A 223 5.40 -10.82 -2.46
CA SER A 223 5.24 -9.91 -3.61
C SER A 223 6.04 -8.64 -3.40
N ASP A 224 6.31 -7.94 -4.50
CA ASP A 224 7.13 -6.73 -4.48
C ASP A 224 6.68 -5.75 -5.57
N GLU A 225 6.56 -4.46 -5.22
CA GLU A 225 6.14 -3.41 -6.16
C GLU A 225 7.24 -2.95 -7.12
N TYR A 226 8.52 -3.06 -6.74
CA TYR A 226 9.61 -2.53 -7.56
C TYR A 226 9.79 -3.26 -8.89
N GLY A 227 9.70 -4.59 -8.88
CA GLY A 227 9.88 -5.39 -10.07
C GLY A 227 8.81 -5.24 -11.16
N PRO A 228 7.58 -5.72 -11.02
CA PRO A 228 7.10 -6.46 -9.87
C PRO A 228 7.82 -7.80 -9.72
N PHE A 229 8.12 -8.18 -8.48
CA PHE A 229 8.77 -9.46 -8.22
C PHE A 229 7.87 -10.42 -7.44
N ILE A 230 8.12 -11.72 -7.62
CA ILE A 230 7.72 -12.78 -6.69
C ILE A 230 9.00 -13.32 -6.09
N VAL A 231 9.11 -13.30 -4.76
CA VAL A 231 10.35 -13.59 -4.04
C VAL A 231 10.15 -14.81 -3.14
N LYS A 232 10.99 -15.83 -3.28
CA LYS A 232 11.03 -17.02 -2.43
C LYS A 232 12.03 -16.84 -1.31
N ILE A 233 11.61 -17.06 -0.06
CA ILE A 233 12.37 -16.75 1.15
C ILE A 233 12.46 -18.01 2.02
N ASP A 234 13.62 -18.24 2.61
CA ASP A 234 13.82 -19.22 3.66
C ASP A 234 13.18 -18.72 4.96
N PRO A 235 12.20 -19.45 5.55
CA PRO A 235 11.45 -18.99 6.70
C PRO A 235 12.25 -18.94 8.01
N ALA A 236 13.40 -19.61 8.07
CA ALA A 236 14.25 -19.63 9.27
C ALA A 236 15.26 -18.49 9.30
N THR A 237 15.74 -18.05 8.12
CA THR A 237 16.87 -17.14 8.00
C THR A 237 16.53 -15.78 7.36
N GLY A 238 15.38 -15.68 6.68
CA GLY A 238 15.03 -14.51 5.87
C GLY A 238 15.82 -14.39 4.57
N ILE A 239 16.63 -15.40 4.21
CA ILE A 239 17.44 -15.37 2.99
C ILE A 239 16.55 -15.59 1.77
N ILE A 240 16.70 -14.70 0.79
CA ILE A 240 16.06 -14.81 -0.51
C ILE A 240 16.70 -15.97 -1.28
N GLN A 241 15.92 -17.02 -1.51
CA GLN A 241 16.34 -18.19 -2.28
C GLN A 241 16.25 -17.93 -3.79
N LYS A 242 15.20 -17.23 -4.23
CA LYS A 242 14.98 -16.87 -5.64
C LYS A 242 14.09 -15.64 -5.76
N LYS A 243 14.35 -14.83 -6.77
CA LYS A 243 13.56 -13.65 -7.14
C LYS A 243 13.18 -13.77 -8.62
N TYR A 244 11.87 -13.77 -8.90
CA TYR A 244 11.31 -13.83 -10.24
C TYR A 244 10.84 -12.44 -10.62
N GLY A 245 11.30 -11.92 -11.72
CA GLY A 245 10.94 -10.59 -12.25
C GLY A 245 10.56 -10.64 -13.71
N PRO A 246 9.97 -9.56 -14.25
CA PRO A 246 9.63 -9.47 -15.67
C PRO A 246 10.86 -9.58 -16.56
N GLY A 247 10.80 -10.44 -17.57
CA GLY A 247 11.90 -10.69 -18.50
C GLY A 247 11.49 -11.53 -19.69
N THR A 248 12.47 -12.04 -20.41
CA THR A 248 12.30 -12.87 -21.61
C THR A 248 12.80 -14.30 -21.42
N GLY A 249 13.38 -14.62 -20.26
CA GLY A 249 13.81 -15.96 -19.91
C GLY A 249 12.63 -16.89 -19.63
N ALA A 250 12.87 -18.20 -19.72
CA ALA A 250 11.81 -19.21 -19.57
C ALA A 250 11.18 -19.25 -18.16
N ALA A 251 11.93 -18.80 -17.16
CA ALA A 251 11.50 -18.74 -15.76
C ALA A 251 11.15 -17.31 -15.31
N ASP A 252 11.25 -16.31 -16.19
CA ASP A 252 10.92 -14.94 -15.86
C ASP A 252 9.40 -14.75 -15.83
N LEU A 253 8.94 -13.77 -15.06
CA LEU A 253 7.58 -13.26 -15.20
C LEU A 253 7.42 -12.61 -16.59
N PRO A 254 6.21 -12.62 -17.17
CA PRO A 254 5.99 -12.01 -18.48
C PRO A 254 6.48 -10.55 -18.55
N ALA A 255 7.27 -10.24 -19.58
CA ALA A 255 7.91 -8.92 -19.75
C ALA A 255 6.92 -7.74 -19.72
N ILE A 256 5.66 -7.98 -20.09
CA ILE A 256 4.59 -6.97 -20.05
C ILE A 256 4.38 -6.38 -18.65
N LEU A 257 4.66 -7.15 -17.58
CA LEU A 257 4.52 -6.71 -16.21
C LEU A 257 5.51 -5.60 -15.84
N ALA A 258 6.63 -5.46 -16.55
CA ALA A 258 7.55 -4.33 -16.40
C ALA A 258 6.90 -2.98 -16.74
N LYS A 259 5.77 -2.99 -17.47
CA LYS A 259 4.97 -1.81 -17.78
C LYS A 259 3.98 -1.44 -16.67
N ARG A 260 4.18 -1.95 -15.45
CA ARG A 260 3.44 -1.48 -14.30
C ARG A 260 3.62 0.01 -14.10
N ARG A 261 2.64 0.68 -13.54
CA ARG A 261 2.78 2.06 -13.07
C ARG A 261 3.81 2.11 -11.93
N ALA A 262 4.60 3.18 -11.84
CA ALA A 262 5.52 3.39 -10.72
C ALA A 262 4.78 3.31 -9.38
N ASN A 263 5.37 2.62 -8.40
CA ASN A 263 4.76 2.34 -7.09
C ASN A 263 3.35 1.73 -7.21
N ARG A 264 3.16 0.77 -8.14
CA ARG A 264 1.91 0.04 -8.42
C ARG A 264 2.23 -1.32 -9.04
N GLY A 265 3.19 -2.03 -8.44
CA GLY A 265 3.65 -3.34 -8.91
C GLY A 265 2.78 -4.48 -8.41
N MET A 266 3.42 -5.57 -7.96
CA MET A 266 2.73 -6.74 -7.42
C MET A 266 2.31 -6.46 -5.99
N GLU A 267 1.02 -6.36 -5.78
CA GLU A 267 0.44 -6.07 -4.47
C GLU A 267 0.14 -7.35 -3.69
N GLY A 268 -1.05 -7.86 -3.84
CA GLY A 268 -1.46 -9.07 -3.16
C GLY A 268 -0.83 -10.33 -3.74
N LEU A 269 -0.59 -11.31 -2.88
CA LEU A 269 -0.15 -12.65 -3.25
C LEU A 269 -0.85 -13.69 -2.37
N SER A 270 -1.23 -14.81 -2.96
CA SER A 270 -1.88 -15.93 -2.28
C SER A 270 -1.41 -17.26 -2.85
N ILE A 271 -1.48 -18.32 -2.07
CA ILE A 271 -1.28 -19.68 -2.56
C ILE A 271 -2.61 -20.43 -2.59
N ASP A 272 -2.93 -21.06 -3.70
CA ASP A 272 -4.00 -22.06 -3.76
C ASP A 272 -3.45 -23.39 -3.24
N ALA A 273 -3.89 -23.79 -2.06
CA ALA A 273 -3.41 -25.00 -1.40
C ALA A 273 -3.63 -26.28 -2.22
N ALA A 274 -4.66 -26.32 -3.08
CA ALA A 274 -4.98 -27.51 -3.88
C ALA A 274 -4.04 -27.67 -5.08
N SER A 275 -3.70 -26.57 -5.75
CA SER A 275 -2.82 -26.58 -6.93
C SER A 275 -1.37 -26.27 -6.59
N GLY A 276 -1.09 -25.66 -5.44
CA GLY A 276 0.22 -25.16 -5.04
C GLY A 276 0.70 -23.98 -5.88
N LYS A 277 -0.18 -23.32 -6.65
CA LYS A 277 0.12 -22.16 -7.45
C LYS A 277 -0.04 -20.89 -6.66
N LEU A 278 0.78 -19.90 -7.00
CA LEU A 278 0.67 -18.54 -6.47
C LEU A 278 -0.24 -17.70 -7.39
N HIS A 279 -1.04 -16.87 -6.76
CA HIS A 279 -1.95 -15.93 -7.42
C HIS A 279 -1.75 -14.54 -6.84
N GLY A 280 -1.54 -13.58 -7.71
CA GLY A 280 -1.38 -12.17 -7.33
C GLY A 280 -1.89 -11.25 -8.43
N PHE A 281 -1.69 -9.96 -8.28
CA PHE A 281 -2.12 -8.98 -9.28
C PHE A 281 -1.31 -7.69 -9.18
N LEU A 282 -1.30 -6.91 -10.27
CA LEU A 282 -0.80 -5.54 -10.22
C LEU A 282 -1.82 -4.65 -9.48
N GLN A 283 -1.32 -3.72 -8.69
CA GLN A 283 -2.15 -2.82 -7.88
C GLN A 283 -3.08 -1.94 -8.73
N SER A 284 -2.65 -1.55 -9.93
CA SER A 284 -3.36 -0.66 -10.84
C SER A 284 -3.20 -1.11 -12.30
N PRO A 285 -4.01 -0.57 -13.24
CA PRO A 285 -3.81 -0.80 -14.66
C PRO A 285 -2.41 -0.43 -15.15
N LEU A 286 -1.94 -1.12 -16.20
CA LEU A 286 -0.62 -0.88 -16.79
C LEU A 286 -0.43 0.57 -17.25
N ASP A 287 0.82 1.02 -17.15
CA ASP A 287 1.34 2.23 -17.79
C ASP A 287 2.41 1.83 -18.81
N ASP A 288 2.14 1.98 -20.10
CA ASP A 288 3.11 1.64 -21.14
C ASP A 288 4.36 2.55 -21.13
N GLY A 289 4.32 3.62 -20.33
CA GLY A 289 5.42 4.59 -20.20
C GLY A 289 5.64 5.46 -21.43
N LYS A 290 4.81 5.32 -22.47
CA LYS A 290 4.88 6.11 -23.69
C LYS A 290 4.04 7.38 -23.56
N ALA A 291 4.55 8.49 -24.07
CA ALA A 291 3.83 9.76 -24.07
C ALA A 291 2.50 9.71 -24.86
N ASP A 292 2.41 8.82 -25.85
CA ASP A 292 1.25 8.61 -26.69
C ASP A 292 0.34 7.46 -26.22
N TYR A 293 0.56 6.91 -25.02
CA TYR A 293 -0.31 5.90 -24.43
C TYR A 293 -1.63 6.54 -23.95
N THR A 294 -2.34 7.10 -24.90
CA THR A 294 -3.59 7.86 -24.71
C THR A 294 -4.70 7.31 -25.59
N THR A 295 -5.93 7.71 -25.32
CA THR A 295 -7.10 7.38 -26.14
C THR A 295 -8.14 8.49 -26.11
N ALA A 296 -8.71 8.78 -27.28
CA ALA A 296 -9.86 9.68 -27.42
C ALA A 296 -11.17 9.07 -26.89
N ALA A 297 -11.19 7.76 -26.55
CA ALA A 297 -12.36 7.13 -25.93
C ALA A 297 -12.66 7.72 -24.55
N VAL A 298 -11.63 8.31 -23.90
CA VAL A 298 -11.77 9.14 -22.71
C VAL A 298 -11.01 10.43 -22.96
N ALA A 299 -11.66 11.56 -22.79
CA ALA A 299 -11.08 12.88 -23.01
C ALA A 299 -11.29 13.77 -21.77
N ASP A 300 -10.37 14.72 -21.59
CA ASP A 300 -10.52 15.77 -20.58
C ASP A 300 -11.60 16.80 -20.97
N ALA A 301 -11.82 17.81 -20.12
CA ALA A 301 -12.81 18.86 -20.35
C ALA A 301 -12.54 19.72 -21.61
N THR A 302 -11.33 19.65 -22.17
CA THR A 302 -10.93 20.35 -23.42
C THR A 302 -11.07 19.46 -24.67
N GLY A 303 -11.48 18.19 -24.50
CA GLY A 303 -11.55 17.19 -25.57
C GLY A 303 -10.22 16.51 -25.89
N LYS A 304 -9.16 16.77 -25.12
CA LYS A 304 -7.86 16.13 -25.27
C LYS A 304 -7.92 14.68 -24.77
N SER A 305 -7.33 13.76 -25.54
CA SER A 305 -7.20 12.34 -25.17
C SER A 305 -6.52 12.18 -23.81
N GLU A 306 -7.11 11.31 -22.98
CA GLU A 306 -6.58 10.96 -21.65
C GLU A 306 -5.69 9.73 -21.69
N ASN A 307 -4.84 9.58 -20.66
CA ASN A 307 -3.93 8.45 -20.55
C ASN A 307 -4.70 7.15 -20.26
N VAL A 308 -4.35 6.08 -20.96
CA VAL A 308 -4.99 4.76 -20.83
C VAL A 308 -4.84 4.19 -19.42
N ARG A 309 -3.70 4.38 -18.76
CA ARG A 309 -3.43 3.91 -17.39
C ARG A 309 -4.45 4.41 -16.36
N ASP A 310 -5.05 5.58 -16.61
CA ASP A 310 -5.98 6.19 -15.67
C ASP A 310 -7.42 5.68 -15.83
N TYR A 311 -7.73 4.95 -16.91
CA TYR A 311 -9.10 4.55 -17.25
C TYR A 311 -9.27 3.10 -17.69
N ALA A 312 -8.20 2.32 -17.92
CA ALA A 312 -8.30 0.93 -18.36
C ALA A 312 -9.20 0.10 -17.42
N ARG A 313 -9.93 -0.85 -17.99
CA ARG A 313 -11.05 -1.55 -17.33
C ARG A 313 -10.63 -2.79 -16.53
N PHE A 314 -9.34 -3.09 -16.46
CA PHE A 314 -8.83 -4.25 -15.76
C PHE A 314 -7.39 -4.03 -15.27
N VAL A 315 -6.99 -4.84 -14.31
CA VAL A 315 -5.60 -5.06 -13.91
C VAL A 315 -5.19 -6.47 -14.30
N ARG A 316 -3.88 -6.71 -14.44
CA ARG A 316 -3.36 -8.03 -14.75
C ARG A 316 -3.25 -8.86 -13.49
N TRP A 317 -4.01 -9.97 -13.47
CA TRP A 317 -3.88 -11.05 -12.50
C TRP A 317 -2.77 -11.99 -12.95
N VAL A 318 -1.94 -12.42 -12.00
CA VAL A 318 -0.78 -13.30 -12.21
C VAL A 318 -1.07 -14.64 -11.55
N GLU A 319 -1.02 -15.72 -12.31
CA GLU A 319 -0.94 -17.09 -11.80
C GLU A 319 0.49 -17.59 -12.05
N PHE A 320 1.23 -17.90 -11.01
CA PHE A 320 2.58 -18.42 -11.08
C PHE A 320 2.63 -19.84 -10.51
N ASP A 321 3.21 -20.78 -11.24
CA ASP A 321 3.43 -22.16 -10.78
C ASP A 321 4.87 -22.32 -10.27
N PRO A 322 5.10 -22.43 -8.95
CA PRO A 322 6.44 -22.56 -8.38
C PRO A 322 7.15 -23.87 -8.76
N THR A 323 6.43 -24.87 -9.29
CA THR A 323 7.01 -26.17 -9.68
C THR A 323 7.57 -26.12 -11.08
N THR A 324 6.85 -25.49 -12.01
CA THR A 324 7.25 -25.37 -13.42
C THR A 324 7.88 -24.02 -13.75
N GLU A 325 7.81 -23.07 -12.82
CA GLU A 325 8.24 -21.68 -12.97
C GLU A 325 7.56 -20.94 -14.13
N LYS A 326 6.35 -21.38 -14.49
CA LYS A 326 5.56 -20.78 -15.58
C LYS A 326 4.52 -19.82 -15.03
N THR A 327 4.29 -18.75 -15.77
CA THR A 327 3.29 -17.72 -15.45
C THR A 327 2.21 -17.67 -16.50
N ARG A 328 0.97 -17.48 -16.06
CA ARG A 328 -0.18 -17.09 -16.90
C ARG A 328 -0.77 -15.79 -16.39
N LEU A 329 -1.29 -14.98 -17.29
CA LEU A 329 -1.95 -13.73 -16.96
C LEU A 329 -3.43 -13.78 -17.31
N PHE A 330 -4.25 -13.12 -16.47
CA PHE A 330 -5.69 -12.99 -16.68
C PHE A 330 -6.14 -11.55 -16.46
N ALA A 331 -7.31 -11.19 -16.98
CA ALA A 331 -7.86 -9.86 -16.78
C ALA A 331 -8.79 -9.86 -15.55
N LEU A 332 -8.42 -9.10 -14.50
CA LEU A 332 -9.27 -8.82 -13.35
C LEU A 332 -9.98 -7.49 -13.57
N PRO A 333 -11.32 -7.45 -13.72
CA PRO A 333 -12.03 -6.21 -14.01
C PRO A 333 -11.93 -5.18 -12.89
N VAL A 334 -11.77 -3.90 -13.27
CA VAL A 334 -11.89 -2.74 -12.39
C VAL A 334 -13.10 -1.93 -12.82
N ASP A 335 -14.10 -1.81 -11.95
CA ASP A 335 -15.35 -1.13 -12.28
C ASP A 335 -15.22 0.39 -12.13
N SER A 336 -15.15 1.09 -13.25
CA SER A 336 -15.03 2.56 -13.28
C SER A 336 -16.17 3.28 -12.53
N ARG A 337 -17.32 2.63 -12.31
CA ARG A 337 -18.45 3.20 -11.58
C ARG A 337 -18.16 3.38 -10.10
N TRP A 338 -17.14 2.71 -9.55
CA TRP A 338 -16.75 2.84 -8.14
C TRP A 338 -15.87 4.06 -7.91
N TYR A 339 -15.09 4.47 -8.90
CA TYR A 339 -14.05 5.48 -8.77
C TYR A 339 -14.50 6.90 -9.14
N ASN A 340 -13.87 7.88 -8.52
CA ASN A 340 -14.08 9.29 -8.83
C ASN A 340 -13.75 9.54 -10.30
N GLN A 341 -14.67 10.23 -11.01
CA GLN A 341 -14.56 10.52 -12.45
C GLN A 341 -14.32 9.28 -13.34
N GLY A 342 -14.60 8.09 -12.86
CA GLY A 342 -14.35 6.84 -13.59
C GLY A 342 -12.87 6.47 -13.72
N LYS A 343 -11.98 7.11 -12.95
CA LYS A 343 -10.52 6.91 -12.99
C LYS A 343 -10.12 5.62 -12.29
N THR A 344 -10.14 4.51 -13.02
CA THR A 344 -9.71 3.19 -12.55
C THR A 344 -8.23 3.14 -12.16
N GLY A 345 -7.41 4.07 -12.66
CA GLY A 345 -6.03 4.26 -12.21
C GLY A 345 -5.89 4.69 -10.75
N ASN A 346 -6.99 5.07 -10.09
CA ASN A 346 -7.05 5.29 -8.64
C ASN A 346 -7.27 3.99 -7.85
N ALA A 347 -7.44 2.85 -8.53
CA ALA A 347 -7.48 1.56 -7.85
C ALA A 347 -6.17 1.33 -7.11
N LYS A 348 -6.31 0.96 -5.85
CA LYS A 348 -5.28 0.39 -5.00
C LYS A 348 -5.82 -0.95 -4.54
N LEU A 349 -5.40 -2.02 -5.18
CA LEU A 349 -5.73 -3.36 -4.71
C LEU A 349 -4.76 -3.69 -3.56
N GLY A 350 -5.25 -4.23 -2.48
CA GLY A 350 -4.44 -4.72 -1.37
C GLY A 350 -4.17 -6.23 -1.48
N ASP A 351 -4.08 -6.92 -0.36
CA ASP A 351 -3.74 -8.34 -0.32
C ASP A 351 -4.90 -9.25 -0.79
N VAL A 352 -4.60 -10.53 -0.99
CA VAL A 352 -5.54 -11.55 -1.48
C VAL A 352 -5.37 -12.88 -0.77
N VAL A 353 -6.48 -13.59 -0.53
CA VAL A 353 -6.48 -14.96 0.01
C VAL A 353 -7.24 -15.92 -0.91
N SER A 354 -6.73 -17.13 -1.06
CA SER A 354 -7.40 -18.21 -1.78
C SER A 354 -8.41 -18.94 -0.88
N LEU A 355 -9.61 -19.14 -1.38
CA LEU A 355 -10.62 -20.01 -0.78
C LEU A 355 -10.65 -21.41 -1.42
N GLY A 356 -9.72 -21.67 -2.34
CA GLY A 356 -9.70 -22.87 -3.18
C GLY A 356 -10.72 -22.86 -4.32
N LYS A 357 -10.60 -23.82 -5.22
CA LYS A 357 -11.52 -24.03 -6.37
C LYS A 357 -11.70 -22.78 -7.26
N GLY A 358 -10.64 -21.99 -7.41
CA GLY A 358 -10.67 -20.79 -8.24
C GLY A 358 -11.45 -19.61 -7.62
N LYS A 359 -11.69 -19.62 -6.30
CA LYS A 359 -12.29 -18.50 -5.56
C LYS A 359 -11.26 -17.80 -4.70
N PHE A 360 -11.34 -16.48 -4.66
CA PHE A 360 -10.44 -15.63 -3.87
C PHE A 360 -11.22 -14.47 -3.24
N ILE A 361 -10.71 -13.96 -2.13
CA ILE A 361 -11.13 -12.67 -1.58
C ILE A 361 -9.93 -11.75 -1.62
N ALA A 362 -10.12 -10.54 -2.13
CA ALA A 362 -9.10 -9.49 -2.17
C ALA A 362 -9.63 -8.18 -1.57
N ILE A 363 -8.71 -7.31 -1.20
CA ILE A 363 -9.01 -5.93 -0.84
C ILE A 363 -9.01 -5.09 -2.12
N GLU A 364 -10.04 -4.27 -2.31
CA GLU A 364 -10.06 -3.22 -3.34
C GLU A 364 -10.41 -1.88 -2.68
N GLN A 365 -9.56 -0.89 -2.91
CA GLN A 365 -9.69 0.43 -2.34
C GLN A 365 -9.34 1.51 -3.35
N GLY A 366 -9.70 2.75 -3.03
CA GLY A 366 -9.39 3.89 -3.87
C GLY A 366 -10.31 5.08 -3.61
N THR A 367 -10.08 6.16 -4.35
CA THR A 367 -10.92 7.35 -4.25
C THR A 367 -12.26 7.12 -4.94
N GLY A 368 -13.33 7.05 -4.17
CA GLY A 368 -14.70 6.85 -4.65
C GLY A 368 -15.32 8.11 -5.25
N LYS A 369 -16.53 7.97 -5.82
CA LYS A 369 -17.30 9.08 -6.43
C LYS A 369 -17.54 10.26 -5.51
N ASN A 370 -17.64 10.01 -4.21
CA ASN A 370 -17.79 11.04 -3.16
C ASN A 370 -16.47 11.72 -2.78
N LYS A 371 -15.38 11.43 -3.48
CA LYS A 371 -14.00 11.87 -3.21
C LYS A 371 -13.43 11.35 -1.88
N LYS A 372 -14.09 10.39 -1.24
CA LYS A 372 -13.58 9.71 -0.04
C LYS A 372 -12.99 8.36 -0.45
N VAL A 373 -12.05 7.88 0.34
CA VAL A 373 -11.51 6.52 0.17
C VAL A 373 -12.59 5.51 0.55
N PHE A 374 -12.73 4.48 -0.27
CA PHE A 374 -13.50 3.29 0.05
C PHE A 374 -12.55 2.11 0.23
N ASN A 375 -12.88 1.21 1.13
CA ASN A 375 -12.18 -0.03 1.39
C ASN A 375 -13.20 -1.17 1.36
N ASP A 376 -13.09 -2.05 0.37
CA ASP A 376 -14.01 -3.16 0.17
C ASP A 376 -13.26 -4.50 0.14
N LEU A 377 -13.89 -5.54 0.68
CA LEU A 377 -13.57 -6.90 0.31
C LEU A 377 -14.33 -7.26 -0.96
N VAL A 378 -13.65 -7.87 -1.92
CA VAL A 378 -14.22 -8.34 -3.18
C VAL A 378 -14.02 -9.84 -3.32
N LEU A 379 -15.07 -10.54 -3.75
CA LEU A 379 -15.01 -11.94 -4.14
C LEU A 379 -14.59 -12.00 -5.61
N ILE A 380 -13.58 -12.82 -5.90
CA ILE A 380 -13.07 -13.07 -7.25
C ILE A 380 -13.25 -14.55 -7.57
N GLU A 381 -13.78 -14.85 -8.76
CA GLU A 381 -14.01 -16.20 -9.22
C GLU A 381 -13.43 -16.41 -10.62
N PHE A 382 -12.75 -17.52 -10.81
CA PHE A 382 -12.22 -17.93 -12.11
C PHE A 382 -13.29 -18.68 -12.89
N PRO A 383 -13.78 -18.15 -14.02
CA PRO A 383 -14.56 -18.95 -14.98
C PRO A 383 -13.70 -20.09 -15.54
N ALA A 384 -14.31 -21.24 -15.80
CA ALA A 384 -13.60 -22.39 -16.35
C ALA A 384 -12.91 -22.10 -17.71
N ASN A 385 -13.43 -21.13 -18.44
CA ASN A 385 -12.93 -20.68 -19.75
C ASN A 385 -12.24 -19.31 -19.68
N ALA A 386 -11.73 -18.88 -18.51
CA ALA A 386 -10.98 -17.63 -18.36
C ALA A 386 -9.85 -17.54 -19.41
N THR A 387 -9.79 -16.42 -20.11
CA THR A 387 -8.83 -16.24 -21.21
C THR A 387 -7.42 -15.96 -20.66
N ASP A 388 -6.45 -16.77 -21.06
CA ASP A 388 -5.03 -16.48 -20.83
C ASP A 388 -4.60 -15.32 -21.74
N ILE A 389 -4.20 -14.19 -21.14
CA ILE A 389 -3.78 -12.98 -21.83
C ILE A 389 -2.27 -12.76 -21.81
N THR A 390 -1.49 -13.79 -21.46
CA THR A 390 -0.03 -13.70 -21.31
C THR A 390 0.66 -13.15 -22.55
N ALA A 391 0.20 -13.57 -23.75
CA ALA A 391 0.76 -13.13 -25.02
C ALA A 391 0.27 -11.73 -25.47
N LEU A 392 -0.71 -11.13 -24.78
CA LEU A 392 -1.31 -9.87 -25.20
C LEU A 392 -0.56 -8.66 -24.62
N GLY A 393 -0.18 -7.72 -25.49
CA GLY A 393 0.50 -6.48 -25.14
C GLY A 393 -0.40 -5.45 -24.43
N SER A 394 0.14 -4.24 -24.22
CA SER A 394 -0.56 -3.10 -23.57
C SER A 394 -1.68 -2.49 -24.41
N ASP A 395 -1.80 -2.87 -25.68
CA ASP A 395 -2.95 -2.49 -26.51
C ASP A 395 -4.27 -3.12 -26.05
N LEU A 396 -4.20 -4.18 -25.20
CA LEU A 396 -5.39 -4.77 -24.59
C LEU A 396 -6.05 -3.78 -23.61
N GLU A 397 -5.27 -3.07 -22.80
CA GLU A 397 -5.76 -2.01 -21.93
C GLU A 397 -6.43 -0.89 -22.73
N LYS A 398 -5.83 -0.48 -23.86
CA LYS A 398 -6.40 0.51 -24.77
C LYS A 398 -7.70 0.01 -25.41
N SER A 399 -7.75 -1.25 -25.86
CA SER A 399 -8.95 -1.89 -26.40
C SER A 399 -10.10 -1.89 -25.39
N SER A 400 -9.82 -2.05 -24.08
CA SER A 400 -10.84 -2.02 -23.04
C SER A 400 -11.64 -0.72 -22.98
N LEU A 401 -11.10 0.37 -23.53
CA LEU A 401 -11.72 1.70 -23.56
C LEU A 401 -12.40 2.02 -24.89
N THR A 402 -11.85 1.53 -26.00
CA THR A 402 -12.30 1.93 -27.35
C THR A 402 -13.54 1.19 -27.82
N GLY A 403 -13.92 0.09 -27.17
CA GLY A 403 -15.02 -0.76 -27.59
C GLY A 403 -14.75 -1.58 -28.86
N LYS A 404 -13.50 -1.60 -29.33
CA LYS A 404 -13.06 -2.28 -30.55
C LYS A 404 -11.60 -2.75 -30.42
N PRO A 405 -11.16 -3.69 -31.28
CA PRO A 405 -9.78 -4.15 -31.31
C PRO A 405 -8.78 -3.01 -31.55
N VAL A 406 -7.62 -3.10 -30.89
CA VAL A 406 -6.45 -2.23 -31.10
C VAL A 406 -5.25 -3.10 -31.41
N ASN A 407 -4.66 -2.97 -32.58
CA ASN A 407 -3.49 -3.73 -33.04
C ASN A 407 -3.63 -5.25 -32.80
N GLY A 408 -4.83 -5.80 -33.09
CA GLY A 408 -5.13 -7.22 -32.91
C GLY A 408 -5.53 -7.63 -31.47
N SER A 409 -5.37 -6.77 -30.49
CA SER A 409 -5.84 -7.02 -29.12
C SER A 409 -7.30 -6.59 -28.97
N ASP A 410 -8.17 -7.52 -28.54
CA ASP A 410 -9.61 -7.32 -28.40
C ASP A 410 -10.08 -7.71 -27.01
N TYR A 411 -10.22 -6.72 -26.12
CA TYR A 411 -10.66 -6.92 -24.75
C TYR A 411 -12.07 -7.56 -24.68
N TYR A 412 -12.94 -7.26 -25.62
CA TYR A 412 -14.33 -7.73 -25.59
C TYR A 412 -14.47 -9.21 -25.99
N LYS A 413 -13.39 -9.84 -26.47
CA LYS A 413 -13.29 -11.29 -26.66
C LYS A 413 -12.65 -12.00 -25.47
N VAL A 414 -12.12 -11.25 -24.48
CA VAL A 414 -11.50 -11.83 -23.29
C VAL A 414 -12.57 -12.24 -22.29
N VAL A 415 -12.58 -13.50 -21.91
CA VAL A 415 -13.35 -13.97 -20.75
C VAL A 415 -12.56 -13.58 -19.50
N THR A 416 -12.99 -12.50 -18.85
CA THR A 416 -12.35 -11.94 -17.65
C THR A 416 -12.70 -12.76 -16.41
N LEU A 417 -11.93 -12.57 -15.34
CA LEU A 417 -12.33 -13.02 -14.01
C LEU A 417 -13.66 -12.35 -13.61
N LYS A 418 -14.45 -13.00 -12.78
CA LYS A 418 -15.64 -12.40 -12.17
C LYS A 418 -15.25 -11.72 -10.87
N LYS A 419 -15.76 -10.52 -10.65
CA LYS A 419 -15.52 -9.77 -9.42
C LYS A 419 -16.83 -9.23 -8.87
N THR A 420 -17.09 -9.50 -7.58
CA THR A 420 -18.31 -9.08 -6.90
C THR A 420 -17.96 -8.45 -5.56
N ARG A 421 -18.57 -7.30 -5.23
CA ARG A 421 -18.39 -6.67 -3.91
C ARG A 421 -18.93 -7.60 -2.84
N LEU A 422 -18.05 -7.99 -1.89
CA LEU A 422 -18.40 -8.88 -0.80
C LEU A 422 -18.80 -8.08 0.45
N PHE A 423 -17.95 -7.16 0.92
CA PHE A 423 -18.16 -6.49 2.19
C PHE A 423 -17.48 -5.13 2.20
N ASN A 424 -18.16 -4.09 2.73
CA ASN A 424 -17.60 -2.76 2.85
C ASN A 424 -16.99 -2.57 4.25
N LEU A 425 -15.69 -2.33 4.33
CA LEU A 425 -14.96 -2.17 5.59
C LEU A 425 -15.29 -0.84 6.27
N ASN A 426 -15.48 0.25 5.50
CA ASN A 426 -15.79 1.56 6.07
C ASN A 426 -17.10 1.56 6.88
N ALA A 427 -18.07 0.71 6.49
CA ALA A 427 -19.32 0.53 7.24
C ALA A 427 -19.15 -0.16 8.59
N THR A 428 -17.95 -0.69 8.89
CA THR A 428 -17.62 -1.33 10.18
C THR A 428 -16.80 -0.42 11.08
N GLY A 429 -16.64 0.87 10.73
CA GLY A 429 -15.79 1.79 11.46
C GLY A 429 -14.30 1.68 11.08
N TRP A 430 -13.98 1.08 9.94
CA TRP A 430 -12.63 1.17 9.36
C TRP A 430 -12.35 2.63 8.99
N VAL A 431 -11.33 3.24 9.61
CA VAL A 431 -11.02 4.67 9.48
C VAL A 431 -9.65 4.93 8.84
N ALA A 432 -8.77 3.93 8.79
CA ALA A 432 -7.48 4.05 8.12
C ALA A 432 -7.68 4.23 6.60
N GLU A 433 -6.82 5.01 5.96
CA GLU A 433 -6.86 5.18 4.51
C GLU A 433 -6.61 3.84 3.81
N LYS A 434 -5.61 3.10 4.28
CA LYS A 434 -5.15 1.85 3.65
C LYS A 434 -5.64 0.61 4.41
N ALA A 435 -6.24 -0.32 3.69
CA ALA A 435 -6.46 -1.70 4.11
C ALA A 435 -5.58 -2.56 3.21
N GLU A 436 -4.54 -3.20 3.72
CA GLU A 436 -3.56 -3.88 2.85
C GLU A 436 -3.34 -5.34 3.21
N GLY A 437 -2.97 -5.69 4.44
CA GLY A 437 -2.76 -7.09 4.79
C GLY A 437 -4.06 -7.87 5.01
N LEU A 438 -4.16 -9.07 4.43
CA LEU A 438 -5.33 -9.94 4.50
C LEU A 438 -4.91 -11.39 4.73
N ALA A 439 -5.46 -12.05 5.76
CA ALA A 439 -5.22 -13.45 6.04
C ALA A 439 -6.52 -14.26 6.19
N LEU A 440 -6.54 -15.47 5.65
CA LEU A 440 -7.59 -16.46 5.93
C LEU A 440 -7.24 -17.20 7.23
N VAL A 441 -8.07 -17.03 8.27
CA VAL A 441 -7.88 -17.69 9.57
C VAL A 441 -8.50 -19.07 9.59
N ASP A 442 -9.71 -19.17 9.06
CA ASP A 442 -10.48 -20.41 8.88
C ASP A 442 -11.57 -20.20 7.82
N ASP A 443 -12.41 -21.20 7.54
CA ASP A 443 -13.49 -21.17 6.54
C ASP A 443 -14.45 -19.97 6.70
N TYR A 444 -14.50 -19.36 7.88
CA TYR A 444 -15.47 -18.30 8.23
C TYR A 444 -14.80 -16.97 8.58
N THR A 445 -13.47 -16.96 8.82
CA THR A 445 -12.82 -15.84 9.47
C THR A 445 -11.68 -15.28 8.63
N LEU A 446 -11.73 -13.98 8.38
CA LEU A 446 -10.62 -13.20 7.83
C LEU A 446 -9.97 -12.36 8.93
N ALA A 447 -8.67 -12.16 8.82
CA ALA A 447 -7.94 -11.14 9.57
C ALA A 447 -7.38 -10.10 8.60
N LEU A 448 -7.45 -8.83 8.99
CA LEU A 448 -6.98 -7.70 8.19
C LEU A 448 -6.10 -6.77 9.03
N THR A 449 -5.16 -6.10 8.39
CA THR A 449 -4.37 -5.01 8.97
C THR A 449 -4.28 -3.84 8.01
N ASN A 450 -4.07 -2.65 8.56
CA ASN A 450 -3.79 -1.45 7.78
C ASN A 450 -2.28 -1.22 7.68
N ASP A 451 -1.82 -0.74 6.52
CA ASP A 451 -0.51 -0.13 6.43
C ASP A 451 -0.53 1.26 7.06
N THR A 452 0.55 1.63 7.77
CA THR A 452 0.65 2.86 8.54
C THR A 452 1.68 3.83 7.99
N ASP A 453 2.34 3.51 6.87
CA ASP A 453 3.44 4.31 6.32
C ASP A 453 4.46 4.72 7.40
N PHE A 454 4.76 3.84 8.36
CA PHE A 454 5.63 4.10 9.53
C PHE A 454 5.24 5.33 10.36
N GLY A 455 4.01 5.77 10.24
CA GLY A 455 3.50 6.99 10.87
C GLY A 455 4.06 8.29 10.28
N VAL A 456 4.64 8.24 9.07
CA VAL A 456 5.37 9.34 8.44
C VAL A 456 4.48 10.14 7.50
N SER A 457 4.61 11.46 7.56
CA SER A 457 4.05 12.42 6.61
C SER A 457 5.07 13.54 6.36
N LEU A 458 4.73 14.50 5.50
CA LEU A 458 5.53 15.68 5.23
C LEU A 458 4.77 16.95 5.57
N ALA A 459 5.47 17.90 6.18
CA ALA A 459 5.04 19.27 6.37
C ALA A 459 5.80 20.23 5.46
N VAL A 460 5.11 21.24 4.93
CA VAL A 460 5.70 22.36 4.18
C VAL A 460 5.99 23.49 5.15
N LEU A 461 7.22 24.02 5.12
CA LEU A 461 7.65 25.10 5.99
C LEU A 461 7.89 26.39 5.21
N ASP A 462 7.58 27.53 5.82
CA ASP A 462 7.99 28.84 5.34
C ASP A 462 9.48 29.13 5.65
N ALA A 463 9.97 30.29 5.23
CA ALA A 463 11.36 30.69 5.44
C ALA A 463 11.74 30.88 6.93
N SER A 464 10.76 30.99 7.83
CA SER A 464 10.97 31.05 9.29
C SER A 464 10.99 29.66 9.94
N GLY A 465 10.71 28.59 9.18
CA GLY A 465 10.57 27.21 9.66
C GLY A 465 9.19 26.89 10.26
N LYS A 466 8.19 27.77 10.06
CA LYS A 466 6.83 27.54 10.51
C LYS A 466 6.08 26.72 9.44
N GLU A 467 5.26 25.77 9.89
CA GLU A 467 4.43 24.94 9.03
C GLU A 467 3.30 25.75 8.36
N ILE A 468 3.09 25.48 7.05
CA ILE A 468 2.01 26.04 6.24
C ILE A 468 0.92 24.97 6.10
N GLU A 469 -0.15 25.12 6.88
CA GLU A 469 -1.28 24.21 6.86
C GLU A 469 -1.99 24.18 5.49
N GLY A 470 -2.58 23.02 5.13
CA GLY A 470 -3.36 22.85 3.90
C GLY A 470 -2.51 22.85 2.61
N SER A 471 -1.19 22.79 2.73
CA SER A 471 -0.29 22.70 1.58
C SER A 471 -0.40 21.35 0.87
N ASN A 472 -0.13 21.35 -0.44
CA ASN A 472 -0.09 20.12 -1.23
C ASN A 472 1.36 19.71 -1.53
N VAL A 473 1.90 18.85 -0.67
CA VAL A 473 3.30 18.41 -0.73
C VAL A 473 3.68 17.80 -2.09
N THR A 474 2.78 17.05 -2.73
CA THR A 474 3.05 16.42 -4.04
C THR A 474 3.20 17.43 -5.17
N LYS A 475 2.89 18.69 -4.91
CA LYS A 475 3.08 19.82 -5.82
C LYS A 475 4.36 20.61 -5.54
N CYS A 476 5.06 20.33 -4.44
CA CYS A 476 6.31 21.00 -4.06
C CYS A 476 7.45 20.49 -4.94
N MET A 477 7.82 21.27 -5.94
CA MET A 477 9.02 20.99 -6.74
C MET A 477 10.25 21.42 -5.95
N VAL A 478 11.23 20.53 -5.83
CA VAL A 478 12.49 20.79 -5.13
C VAL A 478 13.67 20.81 -6.12
N ASP A 479 14.75 21.53 -5.76
CA ASP A 479 16.02 21.45 -6.47
C ASP A 479 16.87 20.28 -5.94
N ALA A 480 18.07 20.10 -6.49
CA ALA A 480 18.99 19.04 -6.07
C ALA A 480 19.46 19.18 -4.61
N GLU A 481 19.32 20.37 -4.03
CA GLU A 481 19.66 20.71 -2.65
C GLU A 481 18.46 20.69 -1.69
N GLY A 482 17.28 20.23 -2.16
CA GLY A 482 16.08 20.09 -1.33
C GLY A 482 15.30 21.37 -1.07
N ARG A 483 15.63 22.48 -1.73
CA ARG A 483 14.89 23.74 -1.60
C ARG A 483 13.68 23.76 -2.52
N ILE A 484 12.57 24.29 -2.07
CA ILE A 484 11.39 24.47 -2.91
C ILE A 484 11.66 25.55 -3.95
N VAL A 485 11.67 25.17 -5.25
CA VAL A 485 12.08 26.06 -6.34
C VAL A 485 10.93 26.82 -7.00
N LYS A 486 9.69 26.44 -6.73
CA LYS A 486 8.53 27.06 -7.35
C LYS A 486 7.46 27.34 -6.30
N ASP A 487 7.54 28.52 -5.74
CA ASP A 487 6.52 29.05 -4.84
C ASP A 487 5.13 29.09 -5.55
N GLY A 488 4.08 28.84 -4.77
CA GLY A 488 2.70 28.88 -5.26
C GLY A 488 2.21 27.63 -5.98
N GLN A 489 3.06 26.60 -6.18
CA GLN A 489 2.59 25.29 -6.65
C GLN A 489 2.15 24.38 -5.49
N CYS A 490 2.82 24.41 -4.36
CA CYS A 490 2.41 23.65 -3.17
C CYS A 490 1.79 24.54 -2.08
N ALA A 491 2.39 25.70 -1.80
CA ALA A 491 1.86 26.72 -0.88
C ALA A 491 2.54 28.06 -1.14
N LYS A 492 1.86 29.17 -0.85
CA LYS A 492 2.47 30.51 -0.90
C LYS A 492 3.47 30.66 0.23
N GLY A 493 4.68 31.11 -0.07
CA GLY A 493 5.76 31.30 0.92
C GLY A 493 6.47 30.01 1.33
N ALA A 494 6.21 28.89 0.65
CA ALA A 494 6.89 27.63 0.90
C ALA A 494 8.39 27.72 0.62
N ALA A 495 9.22 27.27 1.56
CA ALA A 495 10.68 27.33 1.49
C ALA A 495 11.34 25.95 1.60
N SER A 496 10.86 25.08 2.48
CA SER A 496 11.45 23.77 2.73
C SER A 496 10.41 22.73 3.16
N LEU A 497 10.84 21.49 3.28
CA LEU A 497 10.04 20.35 3.75
C LEU A 497 10.65 19.76 5.02
N ARG A 498 9.83 19.13 5.85
CA ARG A 498 10.29 18.29 6.96
C ARG A 498 9.40 17.05 7.12
N PHE A 499 9.93 16.00 7.71
CA PHE A 499 9.14 14.88 8.18
C PHE A 499 8.33 15.25 9.42
N THR A 500 7.09 14.79 9.46
CA THR A 500 6.16 14.92 10.58
C THR A 500 5.32 13.65 10.71
N THR A 501 4.50 13.56 11.75
CA THR A 501 3.62 12.41 11.96
C THR A 501 2.39 12.46 11.05
N ASN A 502 1.97 11.29 10.59
CA ASN A 502 0.71 11.11 9.88
C ASN A 502 -0.50 11.22 10.85
N ASP A 503 -1.72 11.25 10.30
CA ASP A 503 -2.96 11.21 11.10
C ASP A 503 -2.98 10.00 12.05
N VAL A 504 -3.59 10.17 13.23
CA VAL A 504 -3.63 9.11 14.25
C VAL A 504 -4.34 7.84 13.76
N ASN A 505 -5.33 7.98 12.89
CA ASN A 505 -6.06 6.83 12.35
C ASN A 505 -5.21 6.05 11.37
N ASP A 506 -4.36 6.71 10.60
CA ASP A 506 -3.48 6.08 9.62
C ASP A 506 -2.21 5.52 10.27
N ARG A 507 -1.60 6.22 11.25
CA ARG A 507 -0.40 5.76 11.94
C ARG A 507 -0.62 4.69 13.01
N THR A 508 -1.87 4.39 13.41
CA THR A 508 -2.16 3.33 14.38
C THR A 508 -2.36 2.00 13.65
N GLN A 509 -1.42 1.07 13.84
CA GLN A 509 -1.59 -0.27 13.28
C GLN A 509 -2.63 -1.06 14.06
N ARG A 510 -3.60 -1.63 13.35
CA ARG A 510 -4.68 -2.43 13.93
C ARG A 510 -4.74 -3.80 13.27
N LEU A 511 -5.06 -4.80 14.07
CA LEU A 511 -5.44 -6.13 13.60
C LEU A 511 -6.95 -6.32 13.82
N TRP A 512 -7.66 -6.54 12.75
CA TRP A 512 -9.09 -6.76 12.74
C TRP A 512 -9.40 -8.20 12.40
N THR A 513 -10.43 -8.79 13.02
CA THR A 513 -10.97 -10.06 12.59
C THR A 513 -12.44 -9.92 12.20
N PHE A 514 -12.82 -10.59 11.12
CA PHE A 514 -14.17 -10.61 10.57
C PHE A 514 -14.63 -12.06 10.51
N LYS A 515 -15.52 -12.45 11.42
CA LYS A 515 -16.12 -13.78 11.44
C LYS A 515 -17.48 -13.74 10.77
N PHE A 516 -17.57 -14.31 9.58
CA PHE A 516 -18.78 -14.36 8.75
C PHE A 516 -19.75 -15.44 9.21
N SER A 517 -21.04 -15.22 8.98
CA SER A 517 -22.11 -16.13 9.39
C SER A 517 -22.26 -17.39 8.51
N LYS A 518 -21.68 -17.36 7.30
CA LYS A 518 -21.56 -18.50 6.38
C LYS A 518 -20.11 -18.73 6.01
N LYS A 519 -19.78 -19.91 5.49
CA LYS A 519 -18.44 -20.16 4.91
C LYS A 519 -18.15 -19.17 3.80
N LEU A 520 -16.93 -18.66 3.79
CA LEU A 520 -16.49 -17.68 2.79
C LEU A 520 -16.61 -18.23 1.36
N SER A 521 -16.33 -19.53 1.16
CA SER A 521 -16.46 -20.21 -0.12
C SER A 521 -17.91 -20.39 -0.63
N GLU A 522 -18.91 -20.23 0.24
CA GLU A 522 -20.34 -20.33 -0.11
C GLU A 522 -20.91 -18.99 -0.62
N TYR A 523 -20.18 -17.89 -0.50
CA TYR A 523 -20.57 -16.64 -1.16
C TYR A 523 -20.29 -16.73 -2.65
N GLY A 524 -21.17 -16.12 -3.47
CA GLY A 524 -21.07 -16.06 -4.91
C GLY A 524 -22.02 -14.99 -5.45
N ALA A 525 -21.86 -14.62 -6.70
CA ALA A 525 -22.87 -13.81 -7.37
C ALA A 525 -24.18 -14.60 -7.46
N PRO A 526 -25.35 -13.97 -7.22
CA PRO A 526 -26.65 -14.63 -7.34
C PRO A 526 -26.94 -15.09 -8.76
#